data_68136ede9b0238457161d55c62088535
#
_entry.id   68136ede9b0238457161d55c62088535
#
_cell.length_a   1.000
_cell.length_b   1.000
_cell.length_c   1.000
_cell.angle_alpha   90.00
_cell.angle_beta   90.00
_cell.angle_gamma   90.00
#
_symmetry.space_group_name_H-M   'P 1'
#
loop_
_entity.id
_entity.type
_entity.pdbx_description
1 polymer ?
#
loop_
_entity_poly.entity_id
_entity_poly.type
_entity_poly.pdbx_seq_one_letter_code
_entity_poly.pdbx_strand_id
1 'polypeptide(L)'
;ATQLRFRENLNRHRHLEKTSIQIEVSPSEEETVGWTLEDWVKLADDFIRAFDAVDLSGKTKRASAKSTNLQNSQYVVMLHHDSQSGILHLHIDANRIDMDGKINDDHFIHERAMRAANQITEDRNWVQAKTIREANIRQIYKDCISILDQMESSFNWKHYEEEIRRLGYGMEIRRDSKDQITGYTILKGNSRYKSSMLSPSRDLTPTRILDTWKELHHGRTESQKPNSQPETPQVVAPRRTKLPQPKP
;
A
#
# COMPACT_ATOMS: atom_id res chain seq x y z
N ALA A 1 -21.99 19.95 18.11
CA ALA A 1 -21.50 19.43 19.39
C ALA A 1 -22.62 19.34 20.45
N THR A 2 -23.44 20.39 20.67
CA THR A 2 -24.47 20.42 21.72
C THR A 2 -25.58 19.39 21.48
N GLN A 3 -26.02 19.20 20.26
CA GLN A 3 -27.07 18.22 19.90
C GLN A 3 -26.58 16.76 20.04
N LEU A 4 -25.34 16.47 19.73
CA LEU A 4 -24.76 15.15 19.96
C LEU A 4 -24.66 14.81 21.45
N ARG A 5 -24.31 15.78 22.30
CA ARG A 5 -24.23 15.61 23.77
C ARG A 5 -25.59 15.34 24.40
N PHE A 6 -26.67 15.83 23.85
CA PHE A 6 -28.02 15.57 24.40
C PHE A 6 -28.35 14.08 24.45
N ARG A 7 -27.87 13.31 23.44
CA ARG A 7 -28.11 11.86 23.36
C ARG A 7 -27.26 11.04 24.32
N GLU A 8 -26.10 11.53 24.71
CA GLU A 8 -25.25 10.88 25.74
C GLU A 8 -26.02 10.71 27.05
N ASN A 9 -26.90 11.67 27.39
CA ASN A 9 -27.72 11.61 28.58
C ASN A 9 -28.82 10.53 28.55
N LEU A 10 -29.08 9.93 27.38
CA LEU A 10 -30.01 8.80 27.25
C LEU A 10 -29.35 7.48 27.66
N ASN A 11 -28.04 7.43 27.74
CA ASN A 11 -27.32 6.24 28.21
C ASN A 11 -27.42 6.08 29.72
N ARG A 12 -28.33 5.21 30.16
CA ARG A 12 -28.58 4.95 31.59
C ARG A 12 -27.67 3.90 32.21
N HIS A 13 -26.81 3.25 31.43
CA HIS A 13 -26.15 2.01 31.85
C HIS A 13 -24.68 2.13 32.20
N ARG A 14 -23.95 3.10 31.68
CA ARG A 14 -22.55 3.35 32.02
C ARG A 14 -22.04 4.67 31.49
N HIS A 15 -20.97 5.15 32.10
CA HIS A 15 -20.22 6.29 31.61
C HIS A 15 -19.46 5.92 30.32
N LEU A 16 -19.57 6.79 29.29
CA LEU A 16 -18.84 6.69 28.05
C LEU A 16 -17.75 7.77 28.02
N GLU A 17 -16.49 7.35 27.96
CA GLU A 17 -15.39 8.29 27.77
C GLU A 17 -15.34 8.87 26.36
N LYS A 18 -15.62 8.00 25.36
CA LYS A 18 -15.69 8.38 23.94
C LYS A 18 -17.14 8.34 23.52
N THR A 19 -17.68 9.49 23.16
CA THR A 19 -19.11 9.69 22.92
C THR A 19 -19.49 9.64 21.46
N SER A 20 -18.51 9.76 20.54
CA SER A 20 -18.73 9.69 19.10
C SER A 20 -17.84 8.64 18.42
N ILE A 21 -18.27 8.23 17.24
CA ILE A 21 -17.51 7.45 16.26
C ILE A 21 -17.26 8.40 15.10
N GLN A 22 -15.98 8.62 14.80
CA GLN A 22 -15.54 9.41 13.65
C GLN A 22 -15.06 8.48 12.56
N ILE A 23 -15.61 8.65 11.37
CA ILE A 23 -15.27 7.85 10.18
C ILE A 23 -14.89 8.81 9.06
N GLU A 24 -13.80 8.53 8.38
CA GLU A 24 -13.40 9.18 7.15
C GLU A 24 -13.62 8.21 5.99
N VAL A 25 -14.33 8.67 4.95
CA VAL A 25 -14.56 7.92 3.71
C VAL A 25 -13.95 8.71 2.57
N SER A 26 -12.83 8.22 2.04
CA SER A 26 -12.02 8.90 1.03
C SER A 26 -11.91 8.02 -0.23
N PRO A 27 -12.85 8.13 -1.17
CA PRO A 27 -12.73 7.50 -2.48
C PRO A 27 -11.59 8.15 -3.28
N SER A 28 -11.13 7.51 -4.34
CA SER A 28 -10.15 8.13 -5.23
C SER A 28 -10.78 9.28 -6.04
N GLU A 29 -9.96 10.24 -6.44
CA GLU A 29 -10.41 11.37 -7.27
C GLU A 29 -11.02 10.86 -8.58
N GLU A 30 -10.43 9.83 -9.19
CA GLU A 30 -10.90 9.23 -10.45
C GLU A 30 -12.33 8.67 -10.34
N GLU A 31 -12.69 8.13 -9.18
CA GLU A 31 -14.01 7.53 -8.91
C GLU A 31 -15.10 8.58 -8.63
N THR A 32 -14.72 9.81 -8.37
CA THR A 32 -15.63 10.91 -7.96
C THR A 32 -15.67 12.07 -8.95
N VAL A 33 -15.06 11.92 -10.13
CA VAL A 33 -15.10 12.94 -11.18
C VAL A 33 -16.55 13.28 -11.55
N GLY A 34 -16.90 14.56 -11.48
CA GLY A 34 -18.23 15.05 -11.84
C GLY A 34 -19.33 14.77 -10.82
N TRP A 35 -18.98 14.32 -9.62
CA TRP A 35 -19.97 14.08 -8.56
C TRP A 35 -20.66 15.34 -8.10
N THR A 36 -21.94 15.21 -7.87
CA THR A 36 -22.81 16.21 -7.22
C THR A 36 -22.81 16.00 -5.71
N LEU A 37 -23.38 16.96 -4.97
CA LEU A 37 -23.59 16.80 -3.53
C LEU A 37 -24.49 15.58 -3.22
N GLU A 38 -25.46 15.28 -4.09
CA GLU A 38 -26.35 14.12 -3.93
C GLU A 38 -25.60 12.80 -3.99
N ASP A 39 -24.57 12.69 -4.87
CA ASP A 39 -23.74 11.50 -4.96
C ASP A 39 -22.94 11.27 -3.66
N TRP A 40 -22.45 12.35 -3.06
CA TRP A 40 -21.76 12.30 -1.77
C TRP A 40 -22.69 11.92 -0.62
N VAL A 41 -23.91 12.46 -0.59
CA VAL A 41 -24.93 12.07 0.39
C VAL A 41 -25.26 10.59 0.26
N LYS A 42 -25.44 10.10 -0.98
CA LYS A 42 -25.69 8.69 -1.25
C LYS A 42 -24.53 7.80 -0.80
N LEU A 43 -23.28 8.24 -1.02
CA LEU A 43 -22.11 7.49 -0.54
C LEU A 43 -22.12 7.39 0.99
N ALA A 44 -22.45 8.46 1.70
CA ALA A 44 -22.52 8.46 3.16
C ALA A 44 -23.57 7.47 3.68
N ASP A 45 -24.77 7.49 3.09
CA ASP A 45 -25.87 6.59 3.45
C ASP A 45 -25.53 5.13 3.13
N ASP A 46 -24.95 4.87 1.95
CA ASP A 46 -24.50 3.53 1.56
C ASP A 46 -23.44 3.01 2.52
N PHE A 47 -22.47 3.88 2.90
CA PHE A 47 -21.41 3.50 3.83
C PHE A 47 -21.95 3.19 5.24
N ILE A 48 -22.84 4.01 5.78
CA ILE A 48 -23.45 3.77 7.10
C ILE A 48 -24.22 2.44 7.09
N ARG A 49 -24.98 2.17 6.04
CA ARG A 49 -25.68 0.87 5.89
C ARG A 49 -24.73 -0.31 5.82
N ALA A 50 -23.66 -0.21 4.98
CA ALA A 50 -22.66 -1.25 4.89
C ALA A 50 -21.94 -1.45 6.22
N PHE A 51 -21.63 -0.37 6.94
CA PHE A 51 -20.99 -0.41 8.24
C PHE A 51 -21.83 -1.16 9.29
N ASP A 52 -23.14 -0.90 9.36
CA ASP A 52 -24.05 -1.60 10.26
C ASP A 52 -24.27 -3.06 9.86
N ALA A 53 -24.25 -3.36 8.55
CA ALA A 53 -24.41 -4.72 8.03
C ALA A 53 -23.21 -5.64 8.29
N VAL A 54 -22.03 -5.09 8.65
CA VAL A 54 -20.85 -5.91 8.92
C VAL A 54 -21.09 -6.81 10.12
N ASP A 55 -21.01 -8.13 9.92
CA ASP A 55 -21.00 -9.13 11.00
C ASP A 55 -19.58 -9.42 11.49
N LEU A 56 -19.31 -9.18 12.77
CA LEU A 56 -18.07 -9.50 13.45
C LEU A 56 -18.15 -10.76 14.34
N SER A 57 -19.19 -11.59 14.19
CA SER A 57 -19.36 -12.80 15.00
C SER A 57 -18.18 -13.77 14.93
N GLY A 58 -17.50 -13.82 13.78
CA GLY A 58 -16.27 -14.60 13.60
C GLY A 58 -15.01 -14.00 14.24
N LYS A 59 -15.06 -12.75 14.70
CA LYS A 59 -13.90 -12.03 15.26
C LYS A 59 -13.98 -11.84 16.76
N THR A 60 -15.19 -11.79 17.33
CA THR A 60 -15.40 -11.52 18.75
C THR A 60 -16.54 -12.34 19.33
N LYS A 61 -16.34 -12.76 20.59
CA LYS A 61 -17.43 -13.35 21.40
C LYS A 61 -18.29 -12.28 22.07
N ARG A 62 -17.85 -11.01 22.05
CA ARG A 62 -18.55 -9.89 22.67
C ARG A 62 -19.81 -9.53 21.89
N ALA A 63 -20.97 -9.85 22.44
CA ALA A 63 -22.26 -9.69 21.75
C ALA A 63 -22.51 -8.23 21.27
N SER A 64 -22.16 -7.24 22.08
CA SER A 64 -22.34 -5.81 21.74
C SER A 64 -21.50 -5.32 20.56
N ALA A 65 -20.39 -6.01 20.25
CA ALA A 65 -19.50 -5.65 19.17
C ALA A 65 -19.79 -6.39 17.85
N LYS A 66 -20.79 -7.29 17.83
CA LYS A 66 -21.14 -8.06 16.62
C LYS A 66 -21.79 -7.20 15.55
N SER A 67 -22.62 -6.26 15.94
CA SER A 67 -23.33 -5.33 15.05
C SER A 67 -23.34 -3.91 15.63
N THR A 68 -23.59 -2.93 14.79
CA THR A 68 -23.85 -1.55 15.14
C THR A 68 -25.21 -1.12 14.59
N ASN A 69 -25.68 0.05 14.97
CA ASN A 69 -26.93 0.62 14.51
C ASN A 69 -26.76 2.15 14.33
N LEU A 70 -25.76 2.52 13.51
CA LEU A 70 -25.49 3.96 13.24
C LEU A 70 -26.60 4.62 12.45
N GLN A 71 -27.35 3.86 11.64
CA GLN A 71 -28.53 4.37 10.95
C GLN A 71 -29.60 4.91 11.93
N ASN A 72 -29.67 4.33 13.14
CA ASN A 72 -30.54 4.79 14.22
C ASN A 72 -29.84 5.77 15.20
N SER A 73 -28.62 6.19 14.89
CA SER A 73 -27.90 7.19 15.67
C SER A 73 -28.05 8.58 15.05
N GLN A 74 -27.87 9.59 15.88
CA GLN A 74 -27.69 10.93 15.36
C GLN A 74 -26.26 11.06 14.79
N TYR A 75 -26.15 11.51 13.56
CA TYR A 75 -24.85 11.75 12.92
C TYR A 75 -24.85 13.03 12.08
N VAL A 76 -23.66 13.52 11.81
CA VAL A 76 -23.40 14.64 10.90
C VAL A 76 -22.43 14.16 9.85
N VAL A 77 -22.72 14.48 8.59
CA VAL A 77 -21.81 14.23 7.46
C VAL A 77 -21.31 15.57 6.96
N MET A 78 -20.00 15.66 6.80
CA MET A 78 -19.33 16.84 6.27
C MET A 78 -18.51 16.42 5.04
N LEU A 79 -18.77 17.08 3.91
CA LEU A 79 -17.89 16.97 2.74
C LEU A 79 -16.73 17.95 2.94
N HIS A 80 -15.54 17.45 2.93
CA HIS A 80 -14.34 18.19 3.26
C HIS A 80 -13.23 17.89 2.25
N HIS A 81 -12.36 18.86 2.02
CA HIS A 81 -11.10 18.61 1.34
C HIS A 81 -9.98 19.23 2.18
N ASP A 82 -8.94 18.48 2.43
CA ASP A 82 -7.81 19.04 3.14
C ASP A 82 -6.94 19.89 2.19
N SER A 83 -6.21 20.85 2.79
CA SER A 83 -5.36 21.79 2.04
C SER A 83 -4.11 21.16 1.44
N GLN A 84 -3.77 19.93 1.82
CA GLN A 84 -2.52 19.28 1.38
C GLN A 84 -2.73 18.36 0.18
N SER A 85 -3.76 17.50 0.22
CA SER A 85 -4.04 16.56 -0.87
C SER A 85 -5.04 17.11 -1.89
N GLY A 86 -5.94 18.02 -1.48
CA GLY A 86 -7.04 18.50 -2.29
C GLY A 86 -8.12 17.45 -2.58
N ILE A 87 -7.98 16.23 -2.03
CA ILE A 87 -8.92 15.13 -2.26
C ILE A 87 -10.17 15.34 -1.41
N LEU A 88 -11.32 15.34 -2.09
CA LEU A 88 -12.61 15.39 -1.41
C LEU A 88 -12.87 14.09 -0.64
N HIS A 89 -13.33 14.22 0.59
CA HIS A 89 -13.66 13.09 1.44
C HIS A 89 -14.80 13.44 2.42
N LEU A 90 -15.46 12.39 2.90
CA LEU A 90 -16.53 12.56 3.91
C LEU A 90 -15.95 12.34 5.30
N HIS A 91 -16.29 13.24 6.20
CA HIS A 91 -16.25 13.00 7.64
C HIS A 91 -17.64 12.70 8.15
N ILE A 92 -17.81 11.54 8.76
CA ILE A 92 -19.04 11.11 9.43
C ILE A 92 -18.77 11.10 10.92
N ASP A 93 -19.42 11.97 11.66
CA ASP A 93 -19.35 12.02 13.12
C ASP A 93 -20.68 11.55 13.70
N ALA A 94 -20.70 10.33 14.20
CA ALA A 94 -21.90 9.67 14.69
C ALA A 94 -21.89 9.50 16.21
N ASN A 95 -23.03 9.77 16.85
CA ASN A 95 -23.20 9.51 18.27
C ASN A 95 -23.16 8.00 18.54
N ARG A 96 -22.39 7.59 19.54
CA ARG A 96 -22.30 6.19 19.97
C ARG A 96 -23.57 5.68 20.64
N ILE A 97 -24.43 6.58 21.09
CA ILE A 97 -25.74 6.21 21.66
C ILE A 97 -26.79 6.39 20.56
N ASP A 98 -27.46 5.31 20.21
CA ASP A 98 -28.55 5.35 19.25
C ASP A 98 -29.85 5.97 19.85
N MET A 99 -30.86 6.09 19.03
CA MET A 99 -32.17 6.71 19.44
C MET A 99 -32.92 5.89 20.48
N ASP A 100 -32.56 4.60 20.63
CA ASP A 100 -33.14 3.71 21.64
C ASP A 100 -32.34 3.71 22.96
N GLY A 101 -31.26 4.51 23.04
CA GLY A 101 -30.35 4.58 24.19
C GLY A 101 -29.35 3.42 24.28
N LYS A 102 -29.17 2.64 23.20
CA LYS A 102 -28.18 1.58 23.14
C LYS A 102 -26.85 2.11 22.67
N ILE A 103 -25.78 1.48 23.10
CA ILE A 103 -24.41 1.86 22.76
C ILE A 103 -23.94 1.10 21.53
N ASN A 104 -23.53 1.83 20.50
CA ASN A 104 -22.70 1.29 19.41
C ASN A 104 -21.29 1.00 19.93
N ASP A 105 -20.93 -0.27 20.01
CA ASP A 105 -19.67 -0.72 20.55
C ASP A 105 -18.53 -0.45 19.55
N ASP A 106 -17.45 0.20 20.00
CA ASP A 106 -16.30 0.54 19.19
C ASP A 106 -15.23 -0.57 19.12
N HIS A 107 -15.50 -1.73 19.72
CA HIS A 107 -14.58 -2.86 19.65
C HIS A 107 -14.48 -3.39 18.23
N PHE A 108 -13.26 -3.52 17.70
CA PHE A 108 -12.99 -3.84 16.29
C PHE A 108 -13.57 -2.84 15.28
N ILE A 109 -13.78 -1.58 15.66
CA ILE A 109 -14.36 -0.55 14.80
C ILE A 109 -13.58 -0.38 13.49
N HIS A 110 -12.25 -0.48 13.54
CA HIS A 110 -11.37 -0.42 12.35
C HIS A 110 -11.64 -1.57 11.38
N GLU A 111 -11.76 -2.80 11.88
CA GLU A 111 -12.10 -3.97 11.04
C GLU A 111 -13.47 -3.79 10.37
N ARG A 112 -14.44 -3.25 11.12
CA ARG A 112 -15.78 -2.95 10.61
C ARG A 112 -15.72 -1.92 9.48
N ALA A 113 -15.01 -0.81 9.69
CA ALA A 113 -14.85 0.22 8.68
C ALA A 113 -14.19 -0.30 7.39
N MET A 114 -13.15 -1.13 7.53
CA MET A 114 -12.49 -1.76 6.38
C MET A 114 -13.42 -2.69 5.60
N ARG A 115 -14.23 -3.51 6.28
CA ARG A 115 -15.19 -4.40 5.60
C ARG A 115 -16.30 -3.62 4.92
N ALA A 116 -16.81 -2.58 5.55
CA ALA A 116 -17.79 -1.68 4.93
C ALA A 116 -17.19 -1.00 3.68
N ALA A 117 -15.98 -0.49 3.75
CA ALA A 117 -15.30 0.10 2.60
C ALA A 117 -15.12 -0.91 1.44
N ASN A 118 -14.71 -2.14 1.75
CA ASN A 118 -14.60 -3.19 0.73
C ASN A 118 -15.94 -3.51 0.07
N GLN A 119 -17.04 -3.58 0.86
CA GLN A 119 -18.38 -3.79 0.31
C GLN A 119 -18.77 -2.65 -0.64
N ILE A 120 -18.54 -1.39 -0.25
CA ILE A 120 -18.81 -0.22 -1.11
C ILE A 120 -18.00 -0.29 -2.42
N THR A 121 -16.73 -0.70 -2.36
CA THR A 121 -15.90 -0.82 -3.56
C THR A 121 -16.40 -1.93 -4.48
N GLU A 122 -16.88 -3.03 -3.94
CA GLU A 122 -17.50 -4.12 -4.70
C GLU A 122 -18.82 -3.68 -5.35
N ASP A 123 -19.73 -3.08 -4.58
CA ASP A 123 -21.05 -2.62 -5.05
C ASP A 123 -20.95 -1.55 -6.15
N ARG A 124 -19.89 -0.73 -6.12
CA ARG A 124 -19.63 0.34 -7.07
C ARG A 124 -18.65 -0.04 -8.17
N ASN A 125 -18.14 -1.28 -8.16
CA ASN A 125 -17.09 -1.77 -9.07
C ASN A 125 -15.82 -0.89 -9.05
N TRP A 126 -15.46 -0.40 -7.89
CA TRP A 126 -14.26 0.39 -7.66
C TRP A 126 -13.05 -0.49 -7.35
N VAL A 127 -11.85 0.09 -7.49
CA VAL A 127 -10.62 -0.64 -7.16
C VAL A 127 -10.39 -0.62 -5.64
N GLN A 128 -10.24 -1.80 -5.05
CA GLN A 128 -9.97 -1.90 -3.61
C GLN A 128 -8.63 -1.26 -3.24
N ALA A 129 -8.60 -0.54 -2.13
CA ALA A 129 -7.39 0.11 -1.59
C ALA A 129 -6.21 -0.87 -1.42
N LYS A 130 -6.49 -2.13 -1.08
CA LYS A 130 -5.49 -3.20 -0.98
C LYS A 130 -4.81 -3.46 -2.33
N THR A 131 -5.57 -3.54 -3.41
CA THR A 131 -5.05 -3.76 -4.78
C THR A 131 -4.15 -2.62 -5.23
N ILE A 132 -4.58 -1.38 -4.98
CA ILE A 132 -3.78 -0.18 -5.26
C ILE A 132 -2.46 -0.21 -4.46
N ARG A 133 -2.55 -0.53 -3.16
CA ARG A 133 -1.37 -0.62 -2.29
C ARG A 133 -0.38 -1.68 -2.76
N GLU A 134 -0.86 -2.86 -3.13
CA GLU A 134 -0.02 -3.95 -3.65
C GLU A 134 0.64 -3.60 -4.99
N ALA A 135 -0.09 -2.92 -5.88
CA ALA A 135 0.47 -2.41 -7.13
C ALA A 135 1.56 -1.38 -6.88
N ASN A 136 1.34 -0.45 -5.96
CA ASN A 136 2.33 0.55 -5.55
C ASN A 136 3.58 -0.11 -4.94
N ILE A 137 3.42 -1.10 -4.07
CA ILE A 137 4.55 -1.85 -3.49
C ILE A 137 5.39 -2.49 -4.59
N ARG A 138 4.75 -3.18 -5.55
CA ARG A 138 5.46 -3.80 -6.68
C ARG A 138 6.20 -2.77 -7.54
N GLN A 139 5.57 -1.62 -7.81
CA GLN A 139 6.21 -0.56 -8.59
C GLN A 139 7.40 0.04 -7.86
N ILE A 140 7.23 0.45 -6.60
CA ILE A 140 8.30 1.02 -5.76
C ILE A 140 9.47 0.04 -5.64
N TYR A 141 9.18 -1.26 -5.45
CA TYR A 141 10.21 -2.29 -5.38
C TYR A 141 11.02 -2.34 -6.68
N LYS A 142 10.37 -2.39 -7.84
CA LYS A 142 11.04 -2.39 -9.15
C LYS A 142 11.92 -1.15 -9.34
N ASP A 143 11.40 0.02 -8.98
CA ASP A 143 12.14 1.27 -9.09
C ASP A 143 13.38 1.28 -8.19
N CYS A 144 13.25 0.80 -6.96
CA CYS A 144 14.37 0.65 -6.03
C CYS A 144 15.46 -0.30 -6.55
N ILE A 145 15.06 -1.45 -7.09
CA ILE A 145 16.01 -2.41 -7.69
C ILE A 145 16.68 -1.80 -8.93
N SER A 146 15.93 -1.09 -9.78
CA SER A 146 16.49 -0.40 -10.95
C SER A 146 17.53 0.66 -10.56
N ILE A 147 17.26 1.42 -9.50
CA ILE A 147 18.24 2.40 -8.97
C ILE A 147 19.51 1.68 -8.49
N LEU A 148 19.37 0.59 -7.72
CA LEU A 148 20.52 -0.18 -7.25
C LEU A 148 21.33 -0.76 -8.40
N ASP A 149 20.67 -1.25 -9.45
CA ASP A 149 21.31 -1.81 -10.64
C ASP A 149 22.07 -0.76 -11.47
N GLN A 150 21.65 0.50 -11.44
CA GLN A 150 22.30 1.63 -12.11
C GLN A 150 23.49 2.21 -11.32
N MET A 151 23.65 1.85 -10.07
CA MET A 151 24.76 2.31 -9.21
C MET A 151 26.03 1.46 -9.45
N GLU A 152 26.72 1.66 -10.57
CA GLU A 152 27.79 0.78 -11.06
C GLU A 152 29.00 0.63 -10.14
N SER A 153 29.45 1.72 -9.50
CA SER A 153 30.75 1.75 -8.81
C SER A 153 30.68 1.30 -7.35
N SER A 154 29.69 1.76 -6.61
CA SER A 154 29.47 1.41 -5.20
C SER A 154 28.10 1.88 -4.74
N PHE A 155 27.55 1.17 -3.75
CA PHE A 155 26.34 1.63 -3.09
C PHE A 155 26.61 2.87 -2.25
N ASN A 156 25.78 3.90 -2.40
CA ASN A 156 25.81 5.15 -1.63
C ASN A 156 24.41 5.59 -1.25
N TRP A 157 24.15 5.77 0.04
CA TRP A 157 22.84 6.17 0.57
C TRP A 157 22.36 7.51 0.04
N LYS A 158 23.26 8.51 -0.07
CA LYS A 158 22.89 9.84 -0.55
C LYS A 158 22.44 9.78 -2.01
N HIS A 159 23.19 9.08 -2.84
CA HIS A 159 22.82 8.89 -4.24
C HIS A 159 21.52 8.09 -4.39
N TYR A 160 21.33 7.04 -3.59
CA TYR A 160 20.10 6.27 -3.56
C TYR A 160 18.87 7.13 -3.20
N GLU A 161 19.00 8.00 -2.20
CA GLU A 161 17.95 8.95 -1.82
C GLU A 161 17.66 9.97 -2.93
N GLU A 162 18.68 10.51 -3.58
CA GLU A 162 18.55 11.45 -4.69
C GLU A 162 17.79 10.83 -5.86
N GLU A 163 18.10 9.60 -6.24
CA GLU A 163 17.41 8.89 -7.31
C GLU A 163 15.95 8.55 -6.96
N ILE A 164 15.68 8.14 -5.72
CA ILE A 164 14.31 7.93 -5.22
C ILE A 164 13.50 9.23 -5.35
N ARG A 165 14.08 10.37 -4.97
CA ARG A 165 13.44 11.68 -5.11
C ARG A 165 13.24 12.10 -6.56
N ARG A 166 14.16 11.77 -7.45
CA ARG A 166 14.06 12.05 -8.89
C ARG A 166 12.91 11.32 -9.55
N LEU A 167 12.56 10.12 -9.05
CA LEU A 167 11.36 9.38 -9.49
C LEU A 167 10.05 9.92 -8.91
N GLY A 168 10.08 11.03 -8.16
CA GLY A 168 8.89 11.66 -7.58
C GLY A 168 8.45 11.06 -6.24
N TYR A 169 9.25 10.19 -5.64
CA TYR A 169 8.99 9.67 -4.29
C TYR A 169 9.61 10.56 -3.23
N GLY A 170 8.96 10.63 -2.06
CA GLY A 170 9.62 11.13 -0.85
C GLY A 170 10.40 10.00 -0.15
N MET A 171 11.39 10.33 0.66
CA MET A 171 12.10 9.37 1.49
C MET A 171 12.34 9.94 2.89
N GLU A 172 11.95 9.18 3.90
CA GLU A 172 12.23 9.47 5.31
C GLU A 172 13.19 8.42 5.85
N ILE A 173 14.34 8.86 6.34
CA ILE A 173 15.39 7.99 6.88
C ILE A 173 15.37 8.06 8.40
N ARG A 174 15.35 6.90 9.06
CA ARG A 174 15.50 6.78 10.50
C ARG A 174 16.94 6.38 10.84
N ARG A 175 17.56 7.13 11.76
CA ARG A 175 18.91 6.88 12.26
C ARG A 175 18.88 6.58 13.75
N ASP A 176 19.88 5.87 14.21
CA ASP A 176 20.13 5.65 15.66
C ASP A 176 21.02 6.76 16.27
N SER A 177 21.37 6.60 17.54
CA SER A 177 22.23 7.54 18.27
C SER A 177 23.67 7.62 17.74
N LYS A 178 24.08 6.67 16.88
CA LYS A 178 25.40 6.63 16.23
C LYS A 178 25.32 7.09 14.77
N ASP A 179 24.23 7.76 14.38
CA ASP A 179 23.93 8.20 13.00
C ASP A 179 23.81 7.07 11.97
N GLN A 180 23.62 5.81 12.42
CA GLN A 180 23.47 4.68 11.53
C GLN A 180 22.03 4.55 11.04
N ILE A 181 21.84 4.29 9.74
CA ILE A 181 20.50 4.12 9.15
C ILE A 181 19.91 2.79 9.65
N THR A 182 18.82 2.88 10.41
CA THR A 182 18.12 1.73 10.98
C THR A 182 16.82 1.38 10.24
N GLY A 183 16.36 2.26 9.37
CA GLY A 183 15.16 2.07 8.57
C GLY A 183 14.93 3.25 7.64
N TYR A 184 14.10 3.02 6.61
CA TYR A 184 13.58 4.12 5.81
C TYR A 184 12.16 3.81 5.31
N THR A 185 11.46 4.85 4.96
CA THR A 185 10.10 4.81 4.44
C THR A 185 10.03 5.62 3.15
N ILE A 186 9.52 5.02 2.10
CA ILE A 186 9.25 5.70 0.84
C ILE A 186 7.84 6.28 0.89
N LEU A 187 7.68 7.51 0.43
CA LEU A 187 6.42 8.23 0.35
C LEU A 187 5.99 8.32 -1.11
N LYS A 188 4.75 7.94 -1.41
CA LYS A 188 4.10 8.11 -2.72
C LYS A 188 2.77 8.80 -2.47
N GLY A 189 2.67 10.10 -2.81
CA GLY A 189 1.57 10.94 -2.34
C GLY A 189 1.46 10.88 -0.81
N ASN A 190 0.26 10.67 -0.30
CA ASN A 190 0.02 10.55 1.15
C ASN A 190 0.33 9.14 1.71
N SER A 191 0.69 8.19 0.87
CA SER A 191 0.93 6.81 1.28
C SER A 191 2.38 6.57 1.71
N ARG A 192 2.54 5.71 2.72
CA ARG A 192 3.83 5.39 3.37
C ARG A 192 4.16 3.92 3.20
N TYR A 193 5.37 3.62 2.71
CA TYR A 193 5.86 2.28 2.41
C TYR A 193 7.20 2.03 3.10
N LYS A 194 7.18 1.31 4.23
CA LYS A 194 8.42 0.93 4.94
C LYS A 194 9.26 0.01 4.05
N SER A 195 10.58 0.18 4.03
CA SER A 195 11.51 -0.66 3.27
C SER A 195 11.33 -2.16 3.53
N SER A 196 10.97 -2.54 4.76
CA SER A 196 10.71 -3.92 5.16
C SER A 196 9.42 -4.53 4.60
N MET A 197 8.57 -3.73 3.97
CA MET A 197 7.29 -4.16 3.38
C MET A 197 7.34 -4.23 1.85
N LEU A 198 8.42 -3.76 1.22
CA LEU A 198 8.54 -3.69 -0.23
C LEU A 198 8.72 -5.07 -0.87
N SER A 199 9.33 -6.02 -0.12
CA SER A 199 9.41 -7.41 -0.56
C SER A 199 9.35 -8.38 0.63
N PRO A 200 8.91 -9.63 0.41
CA PRO A 200 8.93 -10.68 1.44
C PRO A 200 10.35 -11.03 1.91
N SER A 201 11.35 -10.96 1.02
CA SER A 201 12.77 -11.22 1.31
C SER A 201 13.41 -10.12 2.15
N ARG A 202 12.75 -8.93 2.25
CA ARG A 202 13.26 -7.74 2.99
C ARG A 202 14.64 -7.28 2.51
N ASP A 203 14.97 -7.54 1.27
CA ASP A 203 16.25 -7.27 0.60
C ASP A 203 16.59 -5.77 0.53
N LEU A 204 15.59 -4.89 0.54
CA LEU A 204 15.77 -3.44 0.56
C LEU A 204 15.87 -2.83 1.97
N THR A 205 15.96 -3.64 3.04
CA THR A 205 16.20 -3.09 4.38
C THR A 205 17.64 -2.58 4.52
N PRO A 206 17.93 -1.60 5.42
CA PRO A 206 19.28 -1.05 5.58
C PRO A 206 20.36 -2.10 5.83
N THR A 207 19.99 -3.20 6.49
CA THR A 207 20.92 -4.31 6.80
C THR A 207 21.20 -5.22 5.59
N ARG A 208 20.38 -5.19 4.54
CA ARG A 208 20.47 -6.10 3.39
C ARG A 208 20.68 -5.41 2.06
N ILE A 209 20.38 -4.13 1.95
CA ILE A 209 20.41 -3.39 0.69
C ILE A 209 21.80 -3.42 0.02
N LEU A 210 22.88 -3.40 0.81
CA LEU A 210 24.25 -3.50 0.30
C LEU A 210 24.52 -4.88 -0.30
N ASP A 211 24.02 -5.93 0.30
CA ASP A 211 24.18 -7.28 -0.23
C ASP A 211 23.35 -7.47 -1.50
N THR A 212 22.13 -6.94 -1.53
CA THR A 212 21.29 -6.89 -2.74
C THR A 212 21.99 -6.14 -3.87
N TRP A 213 22.62 -5.00 -3.58
CA TRP A 213 23.41 -4.27 -4.56
C TRP A 213 24.57 -5.11 -5.10
N LYS A 214 25.32 -5.80 -4.23
CA LYS A 214 26.42 -6.70 -4.64
C LYS A 214 25.91 -7.85 -5.52
N GLU A 215 24.80 -8.49 -5.16
CA GLU A 215 24.21 -9.58 -5.94
C GLU A 215 23.85 -9.14 -7.36
N LEU A 216 23.28 -7.94 -7.53
CA LEU A 216 22.95 -7.38 -8.84
C LEU A 216 24.19 -7.17 -9.73
N HIS A 217 25.36 -6.86 -9.14
CA HIS A 217 26.58 -6.55 -9.87
C HIS A 217 27.53 -7.74 -10.03
N HIS A 218 27.56 -8.71 -9.10
CA HIS A 218 28.39 -9.91 -9.23
C HIS A 218 27.91 -10.83 -10.34
N GLY A 219 26.62 -10.91 -10.62
CA GLY A 219 26.10 -11.68 -11.75
C GLY A 219 26.53 -11.17 -13.13
N ARG A 220 26.95 -9.90 -13.25
CA ARG A 220 27.45 -9.31 -14.50
C ARG A 220 28.91 -9.64 -14.78
N THR A 221 29.75 -9.78 -13.75
CA THR A 221 31.19 -10.06 -13.90
C THR A 221 31.47 -11.47 -14.43
N GLU A 222 30.59 -12.44 -14.16
CA GLU A 222 30.76 -13.81 -14.71
C GLU A 222 30.29 -13.95 -16.16
N SER A 223 29.35 -13.10 -16.62
CA SER A 223 28.84 -13.12 -17.99
C SER A 223 29.72 -12.37 -18.98
N GLN A 224 30.77 -11.66 -18.53
CA GLN A 224 31.67 -10.87 -19.37
C GLN A 224 33.11 -11.44 -19.46
N LYS A 225 33.37 -12.68 -19.06
CA LYS A 225 34.61 -13.34 -19.46
C LYS A 225 34.52 -13.66 -20.96
N PRO A 226 35.28 -12.98 -21.84
CA PRO A 226 35.34 -13.39 -23.24
C PRO A 226 35.93 -14.76 -23.26
N ASN A 227 35.27 -15.71 -23.92
CA ASN A 227 35.77 -17.04 -24.23
C ASN A 227 36.88 -16.91 -25.29
N SER A 228 38.04 -16.41 -24.85
CA SER A 228 39.22 -16.34 -25.67
C SER A 228 40.00 -17.63 -25.49
N GLN A 229 39.52 -18.71 -26.09
CA GLN A 229 40.42 -19.77 -26.58
C GLN A 229 40.86 -19.38 -27.98
N PRO A 230 42.17 -19.22 -28.25
CA PRO A 230 42.63 -19.06 -29.61
C PRO A 230 42.43 -20.40 -30.35
N GLU A 231 41.53 -20.41 -31.32
CA GLU A 231 41.46 -21.47 -32.29
C GLU A 231 42.78 -21.50 -33.05
N THR A 232 43.60 -22.53 -32.79
CA THR A 232 44.77 -22.87 -33.58
C THR A 232 44.27 -23.31 -34.96
N PRO A 233 44.72 -22.70 -36.08
CA PRO A 233 44.31 -23.12 -37.41
C PRO A 233 44.83 -24.54 -37.69
N GLN A 234 43.93 -25.51 -37.82
CA GLN A 234 44.30 -26.82 -38.36
C GLN A 234 44.60 -26.68 -39.84
N VAL A 235 45.89 -26.85 -40.16
CA VAL A 235 46.37 -26.99 -41.54
C VAL A 235 45.83 -28.30 -42.08
N VAL A 236 44.85 -28.25 -42.95
CA VAL A 236 44.36 -29.42 -43.70
C VAL A 236 45.35 -29.72 -44.86
N ALA A 237 46.09 -30.80 -44.75
CA ALA A 237 46.96 -31.31 -45.83
C ALA A 237 46.09 -31.76 -47.03
N PRO A 238 46.53 -31.52 -48.29
CA PRO A 238 45.74 -31.88 -49.46
C PRO A 238 45.76 -33.40 -49.69
N ARG A 239 44.59 -33.99 -49.86
CA ARG A 239 44.38 -35.38 -50.25
C ARG A 239 44.92 -35.58 -51.66
N ARG A 240 45.95 -36.45 -51.82
CA ARG A 240 46.40 -36.95 -53.09
C ARG A 240 45.31 -37.84 -53.71
N THR A 241 44.76 -37.44 -54.84
CA THR A 241 43.94 -38.25 -55.73
C THR A 241 44.84 -39.24 -56.51
N LYS A 242 44.61 -40.56 -56.35
CA LYS A 242 45.20 -41.60 -57.17
C LYS A 242 44.52 -41.58 -58.54
N LEU A 243 45.33 -41.42 -59.58
CA LEU A 243 44.93 -41.68 -60.97
C LEU A 243 44.62 -43.19 -61.21
N PRO A 244 43.60 -43.50 -62.03
CA PRO A 244 43.32 -44.90 -62.41
C PRO A 244 44.31 -45.40 -63.40
N GLN A 245 44.80 -46.66 -63.19
CA GLN A 245 45.66 -47.39 -64.12
C GLN A 245 44.78 -48.03 -65.22
N PRO A 246 45.32 -48.11 -66.48
CA PRO A 246 44.63 -48.81 -67.59
C PRO A 246 44.76 -50.32 -67.40
N LYS A 247 43.68 -51.03 -67.73
CA LYS A 247 43.63 -52.49 -67.84
C LYS A 247 44.09 -52.92 -69.23
N PRO A 248 44.64 -54.14 -69.33
CA PRO A 248 45.15 -54.72 -70.58
C PRO A 248 44.00 -55.10 -71.56
#